data_e9f1ede9ee89e284bd213dc0e6e9ce82
#
_entry.id   e9f1ede9ee89e284bd213dc0e6e9ce82
#
_cell.length_a   1.000
_cell.length_b   1.000
_cell.length_c   1.000
_cell.angle_alpha   90.00
_cell.angle_beta   90.00
_cell.angle_gamma   90.00
#
_symmetry.space_group_name_H-M   'P 1'
#
loop_
_entity.id
_entity.type
_entity.pdbx_description
1 polymer ?
#
loop_
_entity_poly.entity_id
_entity_poly.type
_entity_poly.pdbx_seq_one_letter_code
_entity_poly.pdbx_strand_id
1 'polypeptide(L)'
;MPKTEADLQAAVDGGLFEESHHLDLKKAPGSKGDNKELARDLSSFAVDGGALIIGVQENKESRTFELAPQPLNGLPEKIEQVARTIPDPPLTILTEEISAAAADGTGYLIVHIPASPVAPHMVDNRYFGRGDKTKYQMGDAEVVALHARRRNTEADTLGLLRKEMDEDPLRDVGAQSHLFLVAQPTAGRRDMCLPITGAQDWNMRLNTLIRRVGENESLRAALANQGFDPDLSQAHQGHRRARGVALSSSSLKSDRTYVADGSWGEENVIEVQLFEDGGLRLFMARLSGGVGHHRSEIDGEQQLFDTAAVILTRHALELMRLVSGEVGYHGNWSVAVGASRLRGRRRYSGQSHWPSNHRYSADSYEETTGATLAELRDAPGTVTYRLLGPLLRSLDSEKLFAKALNDEG
;
A
#
# COMPACT_ATOMS: atom_id res chain seq x y z
N MET A 1 15.02 12.45 -4.15
CA MET A 1 14.96 13.69 -3.35
C MET A 1 16.23 13.83 -2.55
N PRO A 2 16.77 15.07 -2.35
CA PRO A 2 17.91 15.35 -1.50
C PRO A 2 17.68 14.87 -0.06
N LYS A 3 18.73 14.37 0.60
CA LYS A 3 18.67 13.91 2.00
C LYS A 3 19.57 14.74 2.92
N THR A 4 20.46 15.54 2.35
CA THR A 4 21.39 16.40 3.07
C THR A 4 21.41 17.80 2.46
N GLU A 5 21.91 18.78 3.22
CA GLU A 5 22.14 20.14 2.70
C GLU A 5 23.10 20.14 1.50
N ALA A 6 24.11 19.27 1.53
CA ALA A 6 25.04 19.11 0.41
C ALA A 6 24.35 18.62 -0.86
N ASP A 7 23.38 17.72 -0.74
CA ASP A 7 22.57 17.25 -1.88
C ASP A 7 21.69 18.39 -2.43
N LEU A 8 21.12 19.22 -1.54
CA LEU A 8 20.33 20.39 -1.93
C LEU A 8 21.21 21.41 -2.65
N GLN A 9 22.41 21.71 -2.13
CA GLN A 9 23.35 22.62 -2.76
C GLN A 9 23.81 22.10 -4.11
N ALA A 10 24.13 20.83 -4.23
CA ALA A 10 24.50 20.21 -5.50
C ALA A 10 23.37 20.29 -6.54
N ALA A 11 22.12 20.16 -6.10
CA ALA A 11 20.95 20.28 -6.98
C ALA A 11 20.74 21.73 -7.45
N VAL A 12 20.97 22.71 -6.58
CA VAL A 12 20.95 24.14 -6.91
C VAL A 12 22.06 24.47 -7.92
N ASP A 13 23.30 24.09 -7.60
CA ASP A 13 24.48 24.39 -8.44
C ASP A 13 24.42 23.70 -9.79
N GLY A 14 23.86 22.50 -9.83
CA GLY A 14 23.65 21.73 -11.06
C GLY A 14 22.44 22.17 -11.89
N GLY A 15 21.68 23.19 -11.43
CA GLY A 15 20.45 23.63 -12.12
C GLY A 15 19.38 22.55 -12.21
N LEU A 16 19.37 21.60 -11.26
CA LEU A 16 18.43 20.47 -11.27
C LEU A 16 17.06 20.83 -10.68
N PHE A 17 16.95 21.98 -10.02
CA PHE A 17 15.68 22.50 -9.53
C PHE A 17 14.98 23.31 -10.63
N GLU A 18 13.85 22.79 -11.07
CA GLU A 18 12.90 23.51 -11.91
C GLU A 18 11.51 23.32 -11.30
N GLU A 19 10.82 24.45 -11.06
CA GLU A 19 9.42 24.38 -10.67
C GLU A 19 8.62 23.69 -11.77
N SER A 20 7.83 22.72 -11.38
CA SER A 20 7.08 21.86 -12.31
C SER A 20 5.72 21.51 -11.73
N HIS A 21 4.96 20.75 -12.48
CA HIS A 21 3.71 20.16 -12.02
C HIS A 21 3.85 19.37 -10.71
N HIS A 22 5.04 18.84 -10.42
CA HIS A 22 5.31 17.99 -9.26
C HIS A 22 6.26 18.61 -8.22
N LEU A 23 6.80 19.81 -8.44
CA LEU A 23 7.74 20.44 -7.54
C LEU A 23 7.49 21.96 -7.44
N ASP A 24 7.47 22.45 -6.20
CA ASP A 24 7.45 23.89 -5.90
C ASP A 24 8.51 24.21 -4.84
N LEU A 25 9.10 25.39 -4.94
CA LEU A 25 10.18 25.85 -4.09
C LEU A 25 9.75 27.14 -3.39
N LYS A 26 9.87 27.18 -2.07
CA LYS A 26 9.48 28.35 -1.28
C LYS A 26 10.57 28.71 -0.27
N LYS A 27 10.84 30.00 -0.13
CA LYS A 27 11.71 30.50 0.94
C LYS A 27 11.13 30.17 2.32
N ALA A 28 9.85 30.42 2.51
CA ALA A 28 9.13 30.26 3.78
C ALA A 28 7.68 29.86 3.55
N PRO A 29 7.00 29.23 4.51
CA PRO A 29 5.61 28.75 4.36
C PRO A 29 4.54 29.86 4.36
N GLY A 30 4.95 31.14 4.35
CA GLY A 30 4.05 32.27 4.49
C GLY A 30 3.77 32.68 5.94
N SER A 31 3.16 33.85 6.11
CA SER A 31 2.77 34.40 7.41
C SER A 31 1.55 33.66 8.00
N LYS A 32 1.15 33.96 9.25
CA LYS A 32 -0.07 33.37 9.87
C LYS A 32 -1.35 33.60 9.07
N GLY A 33 -1.41 34.65 8.22
CA GLY A 33 -2.56 34.92 7.33
C GLY A 33 -2.63 34.05 6.09
N ASP A 34 -1.51 33.39 5.73
CA ASP A 34 -1.34 32.69 4.46
C ASP A 34 -1.61 31.17 4.54
N ASN A 35 -2.14 30.66 5.67
CA ASN A 35 -2.44 29.23 5.81
C ASN A 35 -3.38 28.69 4.74
N LYS A 36 -4.34 29.54 4.27
CA LYS A 36 -5.24 29.17 3.19
C LYS A 36 -4.51 29.06 1.85
N GLU A 37 -3.52 29.92 1.62
CA GLU A 37 -2.71 29.88 0.41
C GLU A 37 -1.83 28.62 0.39
N LEU A 38 -1.21 28.28 1.52
CA LEU A 38 -0.51 27.01 1.70
C LEU A 38 -1.45 25.81 1.47
N ALA A 39 -2.65 25.83 2.05
CA ALA A 39 -3.65 24.77 1.84
C ALA A 39 -4.02 24.61 0.37
N ARG A 40 -4.14 25.71 -0.40
CA ARG A 40 -4.41 25.67 -1.84
C ARG A 40 -3.22 25.05 -2.61
N ASP A 41 -1.99 25.39 -2.23
CA ASP A 41 -0.80 24.74 -2.82
C ASP A 41 -0.81 23.24 -2.56
N LEU A 42 -0.96 22.81 -1.30
CA LEU A 42 -1.02 21.41 -0.93
C LEU A 42 -2.17 20.67 -1.66
N SER A 43 -3.36 21.27 -1.73
CA SER A 43 -4.51 20.69 -2.41
C SER A 43 -4.31 20.55 -3.92
N SER A 44 -3.61 21.50 -4.55
CA SER A 44 -3.31 21.44 -5.97
C SER A 44 -2.36 20.30 -6.32
N PHE A 45 -1.37 20.03 -5.47
CA PHE A 45 -0.47 18.87 -5.61
C PHE A 45 -1.18 17.54 -5.36
N ALA A 46 -2.17 17.51 -4.48
CA ALA A 46 -2.85 16.28 -4.11
C ALA A 46 -3.62 15.60 -5.26
N VAL A 47 -3.75 16.24 -6.40
CA VAL A 47 -4.38 15.66 -7.60
C VAL A 47 -3.50 14.59 -8.24
N ASP A 48 -2.21 14.91 -8.46
CA ASP A 48 -1.27 14.03 -9.17
C ASP A 48 -0.01 13.71 -8.35
N GLY A 49 0.05 14.25 -7.15
CA GLY A 49 1.19 14.14 -6.25
C GLY A 49 2.30 15.15 -6.57
N GLY A 50 3.13 15.44 -5.57
CA GLY A 50 4.27 16.32 -5.74
C GLY A 50 4.99 16.61 -4.43
N ALA A 51 5.89 17.59 -4.46
CA ALA A 51 6.65 18.02 -3.31
C ALA A 51 6.75 19.55 -3.26
N LEU A 52 6.74 20.05 -2.03
CA LEU A 52 7.05 21.45 -1.72
C LEU A 52 8.34 21.45 -0.89
N ILE A 53 9.36 22.18 -1.34
CA ILE A 53 10.60 22.38 -0.59
C ILE A 53 10.59 23.79 0.01
N ILE A 54 10.68 23.87 1.34
CA ILE A 54 10.78 25.12 2.08
C ILE A 54 12.23 25.34 2.49
N GLY A 55 12.70 26.58 2.36
CA GLY A 55 14.09 26.95 2.59
C GLY A 55 14.90 27.14 1.31
N VAL A 56 14.23 27.17 0.14
CA VAL A 56 14.88 27.48 -1.13
C VAL A 56 14.21 28.71 -1.73
N GLN A 57 14.98 29.71 -2.11
CA GLN A 57 14.48 30.98 -2.69
C GLN A 57 14.87 31.10 -4.13
N GLU A 58 13.91 31.47 -4.98
CA GLU A 58 14.21 31.88 -6.36
C GLU A 58 14.75 33.30 -6.38
N ASN A 59 15.88 33.50 -7.04
CA ASN A 59 16.37 34.79 -7.44
C ASN A 59 15.76 35.15 -8.81
N LYS A 60 14.80 36.07 -8.82
CA LYS A 60 14.04 36.43 -10.01
C LYS A 60 14.86 37.12 -11.11
N GLU A 61 15.96 37.73 -10.74
CA GLU A 61 16.84 38.45 -11.70
C GLU A 61 17.71 37.46 -12.48
N SER A 62 18.37 36.56 -11.78
CA SER A 62 19.23 35.53 -12.35
C SER A 62 18.51 34.24 -12.76
N ARG A 63 17.27 34.05 -12.34
CA ARG A 63 16.50 32.79 -12.46
C ARG A 63 17.23 31.57 -11.87
N THR A 64 17.99 31.81 -10.83
CA THR A 64 18.69 30.79 -10.08
C THR A 64 18.03 30.58 -8.71
N PHE A 65 18.28 29.44 -8.09
CA PHE A 65 17.82 29.17 -6.75
C PHE A 65 18.96 29.35 -5.76
N GLU A 66 18.62 29.73 -4.54
CA GLU A 66 19.58 29.93 -3.43
C GLU A 66 19.03 29.24 -2.17
N LEU A 67 19.89 28.64 -1.39
CA LEU A 67 19.53 28.06 -0.11
C LEU A 67 19.25 29.15 0.91
N ALA A 68 18.11 29.07 1.58
CA ALA A 68 17.63 30.04 2.56
C ALA A 68 17.02 29.30 3.76
N PRO A 69 17.86 28.65 4.62
CA PRO A 69 17.38 27.79 5.69
C PRO A 69 16.42 28.51 6.62
N GLN A 70 15.41 27.80 7.10
CA GLN A 70 14.33 28.32 7.96
C GLN A 70 14.37 27.65 9.33
N PRO A 71 13.85 28.30 10.39
CA PRO A 71 13.63 27.64 11.68
C PRO A 71 12.71 26.42 11.49
N LEU A 72 13.20 25.23 11.91
CA LEU A 72 12.45 23.98 11.77
C LEU A 72 11.49 23.72 12.93
N ASN A 73 11.76 24.30 14.10
CA ASN A 73 10.95 24.08 15.30
C ASN A 73 9.48 24.46 15.09
N GLY A 74 8.58 23.47 15.18
CA GLY A 74 7.15 23.62 14.99
C GLY A 74 6.71 23.83 13.52
N LEU A 75 7.63 23.80 12.56
CA LEU A 75 7.32 23.98 11.14
C LEU A 75 6.61 22.77 10.53
N PRO A 76 7.09 21.52 10.72
CA PRO A 76 6.38 20.33 10.23
C PRO A 76 4.97 20.22 10.79
N GLU A 77 4.81 20.40 12.11
CA GLU A 77 3.52 20.32 12.79
C GLU A 77 2.52 21.38 12.28
N LYS A 78 3.01 22.60 12.03
CA LYS A 78 2.19 23.66 11.45
C LYS A 78 1.66 23.25 10.07
N ILE A 79 2.51 22.71 9.22
CA ILE A 79 2.11 22.34 7.85
C ILE A 79 1.17 21.16 7.87
N GLU A 80 1.43 20.16 8.71
CA GLU A 80 0.54 19.02 8.92
C GLU A 80 -0.83 19.48 9.45
N GLN A 81 -0.86 20.40 10.40
CA GLN A 81 -2.11 20.98 10.89
C GLN A 81 -2.89 21.67 9.78
N VAL A 82 -2.23 22.47 8.92
CA VAL A 82 -2.88 23.13 7.77
C VAL A 82 -3.47 22.08 6.83
N ALA A 83 -2.71 21.02 6.50
CA ALA A 83 -3.15 19.95 5.62
C ALA A 83 -4.38 19.21 6.18
N ARG A 84 -4.44 19.00 7.48
CA ARG A 84 -5.54 18.30 8.15
C ARG A 84 -6.79 19.14 8.40
N THR A 85 -6.69 20.46 8.53
CA THR A 85 -7.79 21.28 9.04
C THR A 85 -8.42 22.20 8.01
N ILE A 86 -7.74 22.51 6.92
CA ILE A 86 -8.25 23.50 5.93
C ILE A 86 -8.85 22.84 4.70
N PRO A 87 -8.16 21.86 4.03
CA PRO A 87 -8.73 21.14 2.89
C PRO A 87 -9.89 20.23 3.30
N ASP A 88 -10.89 20.12 2.44
CA ASP A 88 -12.01 19.18 2.59
C ASP A 88 -12.13 18.30 1.33
N PRO A 89 -11.97 16.95 1.46
CA PRO A 89 -11.54 16.22 2.66
C PRO A 89 -10.11 16.57 3.12
N PRO A 90 -9.74 16.24 4.38
CA PRO A 90 -8.39 16.47 4.89
C PRO A 90 -7.30 15.83 4.05
N LEU A 91 -6.12 16.45 4.01
CA LEU A 91 -4.93 15.92 3.31
C LEU A 91 -4.00 15.18 4.26
N THR A 92 -3.44 14.09 3.78
CA THR A 92 -2.28 13.42 4.39
C THR A 92 -1.01 13.84 3.65
N ILE A 93 -0.01 14.29 4.38
CA ILE A 93 1.31 14.67 3.86
C ILE A 93 2.40 13.96 4.65
N LEU A 94 3.62 13.91 4.09
CA LEU A 94 4.81 13.42 4.76
C LEU A 94 5.84 14.55 4.78
N THR A 95 6.53 14.72 5.89
CA THR A 95 7.57 15.76 6.04
C THR A 95 8.93 15.15 6.31
N GLU A 96 9.96 15.69 5.68
CA GLU A 96 11.37 15.32 5.91
C GLU A 96 12.17 16.58 6.22
N GLU A 97 12.87 16.60 7.35
CA GLU A 97 13.72 17.71 7.77
C GLU A 97 15.15 17.47 7.32
N ILE A 98 15.78 18.52 6.79
CA ILE A 98 17.22 18.55 6.49
C ILE A 98 17.82 19.67 7.31
N SER A 99 18.70 19.35 8.28
CA SER A 99 19.37 20.35 9.10
C SER A 99 20.40 21.13 8.28
N ALA A 100 20.47 22.44 8.49
CA ALA A 100 21.51 23.27 7.93
C ALA A 100 22.81 23.15 8.76
N ALA A 101 23.96 23.10 8.08
CA ALA A 101 25.27 23.00 8.75
C ALA A 101 25.66 24.28 9.49
N ALA A 102 25.13 25.45 9.10
CA ALA A 102 25.57 26.75 9.57
C ALA A 102 24.93 27.24 10.89
N ALA A 103 23.74 26.71 11.28
CA ALA A 103 23.05 27.19 12.48
C ALA A 103 22.11 26.14 13.06
N ASP A 104 22.24 25.86 14.35
CA ASP A 104 21.37 24.92 15.08
C ASP A 104 19.92 25.33 15.03
N GLY A 105 19.04 24.33 14.81
CA GLY A 105 17.59 24.50 14.75
C GLY A 105 17.06 25.14 13.46
N THR A 106 17.94 25.39 12.48
CA THR A 106 17.54 25.84 11.14
C THR A 106 17.78 24.77 10.08
N GLY A 107 17.07 24.84 8.96
CA GLY A 107 17.24 23.90 7.89
C GLY A 107 16.19 24.04 6.80
N TYR A 108 15.90 22.93 6.16
CA TYR A 108 15.00 22.82 5.02
C TYR A 108 13.93 21.78 5.33
N LEU A 109 12.72 22.01 4.85
CA LEU A 109 11.64 21.04 5.00
C LEU A 109 11.14 20.61 3.63
N ILE A 110 11.23 19.31 3.36
CA ILE A 110 10.60 18.68 2.19
C ILE A 110 9.22 18.19 2.63
N VAL A 111 8.19 18.71 1.99
CA VAL A 111 6.81 18.28 2.18
C VAL A 111 6.41 17.43 0.97
N HIS A 112 6.24 16.14 1.17
CA HIS A 112 5.72 15.23 0.16
C HIS A 112 4.20 15.24 0.24
N ILE A 113 3.56 15.56 -0.87
CA ILE A 113 2.11 15.55 -1.02
C ILE A 113 1.76 14.39 -1.95
N PRO A 114 1.32 13.26 -1.41
CA PRO A 114 0.89 12.14 -2.24
C PRO A 114 -0.30 12.50 -3.12
N ALA A 115 -0.43 11.88 -4.28
CA ALA A 115 -1.68 11.91 -5.03
C ALA A 115 -2.79 11.32 -4.14
N SER A 116 -3.82 12.09 -3.90
CA SER A 116 -4.91 11.71 -2.99
C SER A 116 -5.96 10.85 -3.69
N PRO A 117 -6.34 9.68 -3.13
CA PRO A 117 -7.42 8.87 -3.68
C PRO A 117 -8.78 9.56 -3.54
N VAL A 118 -8.86 10.55 -2.65
CA VAL A 118 -10.09 11.31 -2.41
C VAL A 118 -10.08 12.70 -3.05
N ALA A 119 -9.08 12.98 -3.91
CA ALA A 119 -9.06 14.21 -4.69
C ALA A 119 -10.38 14.38 -5.51
N PRO A 120 -10.80 15.61 -5.77
CA PRO A 120 -10.15 16.87 -5.45
C PRO A 120 -10.46 17.35 -4.03
N HIS A 121 -9.57 18.14 -3.43
CA HIS A 121 -9.73 18.74 -2.11
C HIS A 121 -10.17 20.19 -2.22
N MET A 122 -11.21 20.55 -1.49
CA MET A 122 -11.78 21.89 -1.51
C MET A 122 -11.10 22.81 -0.48
N VAL A 123 -10.75 24.01 -0.89
CA VAL A 123 -10.27 25.08 -0.01
C VAL A 123 -11.06 26.34 -0.32
N ASP A 124 -11.68 26.96 0.67
CA ASP A 124 -12.54 28.16 0.49
C ASP A 124 -13.63 27.97 -0.60
N ASN A 125 -14.32 26.82 -0.57
CA ASN A 125 -15.37 26.46 -1.55
C ASN A 125 -14.90 26.39 -3.01
N ARG A 126 -13.61 26.13 -3.23
CA ARG A 126 -13.00 26.01 -4.55
C ARG A 126 -12.03 24.83 -4.60
N TYR A 127 -11.93 24.23 -5.78
CA TYR A 127 -10.94 23.18 -6.07
C TYR A 127 -9.77 23.76 -6.86
N PHE A 128 -8.56 23.31 -6.54
CA PHE A 128 -7.33 23.83 -7.16
C PHE A 128 -6.57 22.70 -7.85
N GLY A 129 -6.21 22.94 -9.11
CA GLY A 129 -5.29 22.12 -9.87
C GLY A 129 -3.94 22.82 -10.01
N ARG A 130 -2.96 22.09 -10.54
CA ARG A 130 -1.63 22.63 -10.82
C ARG A 130 -1.32 22.47 -12.29
N GLY A 131 -0.95 23.58 -12.94
CA GLY A 131 -0.29 23.58 -14.23
C GLY A 131 1.21 23.34 -14.05
N ASP A 132 1.96 23.55 -15.10
CA ASP A 132 3.42 23.34 -15.08
C ASP A 132 4.12 24.19 -14.00
N LYS A 133 3.80 25.49 -13.95
CA LYS A 133 4.45 26.43 -13.01
C LYS A 133 3.50 27.15 -12.07
N THR A 134 2.19 26.97 -12.22
CA THR A 134 1.20 27.73 -11.44
C THR A 134 0.02 26.87 -11.05
N LYS A 135 -0.54 27.15 -9.86
CA LYS A 135 -1.85 26.61 -9.50
C LYS A 135 -2.97 27.43 -10.17
N TYR A 136 -4.10 26.79 -10.41
CA TYR A 136 -5.30 27.41 -10.95
C TYR A 136 -6.55 26.86 -10.27
N GLN A 137 -7.65 27.59 -10.38
CA GLN A 137 -8.95 27.08 -9.95
C GLN A 137 -9.49 26.13 -11.03
N MET A 138 -9.88 24.93 -10.61
CA MET A 138 -10.48 23.93 -11.51
C MET A 138 -11.84 24.35 -12.02
N GLY A 139 -12.13 24.00 -13.25
CA GLY A 139 -13.46 24.09 -13.83
C GLY A 139 -14.33 22.88 -13.42
N ASP A 140 -15.65 23.01 -13.62
CA ASP A 140 -16.62 21.97 -13.29
C ASP A 140 -16.29 20.61 -13.94
N ALA A 141 -15.93 20.61 -15.22
CA ALA A 141 -15.59 19.39 -15.97
C ALA A 141 -14.40 18.62 -15.37
N GLU A 142 -13.37 19.33 -14.88
CA GLU A 142 -12.22 18.71 -14.22
C GLU A 142 -12.62 18.11 -12.87
N VAL A 143 -13.40 18.84 -12.09
CA VAL A 143 -13.91 18.38 -10.79
C VAL A 143 -14.75 17.11 -10.96
N VAL A 144 -15.66 17.10 -11.94
CA VAL A 144 -16.49 15.92 -12.26
C VAL A 144 -15.61 14.73 -12.69
N ALA A 145 -14.60 14.97 -13.53
CA ALA A 145 -13.66 13.93 -13.98
C ALA A 145 -12.87 13.32 -12.80
N LEU A 146 -12.40 14.14 -11.85
CA LEU A 146 -11.70 13.65 -10.67
C LEU A 146 -12.60 12.84 -9.73
N HIS A 147 -13.85 13.30 -9.52
CA HIS A 147 -14.81 12.50 -8.76
C HIS A 147 -15.18 11.18 -9.46
N ALA A 148 -15.23 11.16 -10.78
CA ALA A 148 -15.41 9.91 -11.53
C ALA A 148 -14.19 9.00 -11.39
N ARG A 149 -12.96 9.53 -11.51
CA ARG A 149 -11.71 8.78 -11.28
C ARG A 149 -11.68 8.14 -9.89
N ARG A 150 -12.04 8.88 -8.85
CA ARG A 150 -12.13 8.37 -7.48
C ARG A 150 -13.05 7.16 -7.37
N ARG A 151 -14.25 7.22 -7.94
CA ARG A 151 -15.21 6.10 -7.93
C ARG A 151 -14.72 4.90 -8.74
N ASN A 152 -14.02 5.14 -9.84
CA ASN A 152 -13.55 4.08 -10.71
C ASN A 152 -12.36 3.31 -10.11
N THR A 153 -11.48 3.96 -9.34
CA THR A 153 -10.29 3.31 -8.77
C THR A 153 -10.64 2.11 -7.88
N GLU A 154 -11.65 2.23 -7.02
CA GLU A 154 -12.10 1.11 -6.19
C GLU A 154 -12.76 0.02 -7.04
N ALA A 155 -13.60 0.40 -8.01
CA ALA A 155 -14.23 -0.54 -8.94
C ALA A 155 -13.20 -1.25 -9.82
N ASP A 156 -12.15 -0.55 -10.28
CA ASP A 156 -11.07 -1.12 -11.08
C ASP A 156 -10.26 -2.14 -10.26
N THR A 157 -9.94 -1.85 -9.00
CA THR A 157 -9.21 -2.78 -8.13
C THR A 157 -10.04 -4.02 -7.79
N LEU A 158 -11.35 -3.85 -7.56
CA LEU A 158 -12.27 -4.96 -7.39
C LEU A 158 -12.42 -5.78 -8.67
N GLY A 159 -12.43 -5.14 -9.84
CA GLY A 159 -12.42 -5.81 -11.15
C GLY A 159 -11.14 -6.64 -11.37
N LEU A 160 -9.98 -6.10 -10.95
CA LEU A 160 -8.72 -6.85 -10.98
C LEU A 160 -8.73 -8.04 -10.01
N LEU A 161 -9.30 -7.88 -8.81
CA LEU A 161 -9.46 -8.98 -7.87
C LEU A 161 -10.32 -10.11 -8.46
N ARG A 162 -11.48 -9.76 -9.03
CA ARG A 162 -12.37 -10.75 -9.66
C ARG A 162 -11.69 -11.48 -10.79
N LYS A 163 -10.90 -10.76 -11.61
CA LYS A 163 -10.09 -11.38 -12.65
C LYS A 163 -9.10 -12.39 -12.08
N GLU A 164 -8.37 -12.05 -11.00
CA GLU A 164 -7.46 -13.01 -10.36
C GLU A 164 -8.19 -14.23 -9.77
N MET A 165 -9.40 -14.05 -9.23
CA MET A 165 -10.25 -15.14 -8.75
C MET A 165 -10.77 -16.01 -9.89
N ASP A 166 -11.08 -15.43 -11.05
CA ASP A 166 -11.49 -16.16 -12.25
C ASP A 166 -10.32 -16.93 -12.89
N GLU A 167 -9.10 -16.41 -12.80
CA GLU A 167 -7.84 -17.00 -13.29
C GLU A 167 -7.15 -17.87 -12.21
N ASP A 168 -7.87 -18.33 -11.20
CA ASP A 168 -7.38 -19.19 -10.11
C ASP A 168 -6.67 -20.43 -10.67
N PRO A 169 -5.35 -20.60 -10.45
CA PRO A 169 -4.60 -21.71 -11.04
C PRO A 169 -4.97 -23.09 -10.46
N LEU A 170 -5.67 -23.12 -9.32
CA LEU A 170 -6.16 -24.34 -8.67
C LEU A 170 -7.69 -24.42 -8.66
N ARG A 171 -8.37 -23.72 -9.58
CA ARG A 171 -9.83 -23.66 -9.65
C ARG A 171 -10.49 -25.03 -9.64
N ASP A 172 -9.91 -25.99 -10.35
CA ASP A 172 -10.45 -27.34 -10.51
C ASP A 172 -9.72 -28.39 -9.67
N VAL A 173 -8.84 -27.95 -8.76
CA VAL A 173 -7.98 -28.80 -7.93
C VAL A 173 -8.31 -28.62 -6.46
N GLY A 174 -8.37 -29.74 -5.74
CA GLY A 174 -8.57 -29.77 -4.29
C GLY A 174 -9.90 -29.23 -3.81
N ALA A 175 -10.07 -29.20 -2.50
CA ALA A 175 -11.29 -28.75 -1.83
C ALA A 175 -11.09 -27.50 -0.97
N GLN A 176 -9.86 -26.95 -0.90
CA GLN A 176 -9.53 -25.83 -0.04
C GLN A 176 -10.17 -24.53 -0.52
N SER A 177 -10.35 -23.61 0.41
CA SER A 177 -10.59 -22.20 0.14
C SER A 177 -9.29 -21.51 -0.26
N HIS A 178 -9.36 -20.56 -1.16
CA HIS A 178 -8.21 -19.79 -1.64
C HIS A 178 -8.34 -18.32 -1.24
N LEU A 179 -7.19 -17.66 -1.02
CA LEU A 179 -7.11 -16.23 -0.74
C LEU A 179 -6.42 -15.50 -1.89
N PHE A 180 -6.97 -14.37 -2.26
CA PHE A 180 -6.46 -13.46 -3.28
C PHE A 180 -6.33 -12.07 -2.69
N LEU A 181 -5.24 -11.41 -2.98
CA LEU A 181 -5.06 -9.99 -2.66
C LEU A 181 -4.51 -9.27 -3.88
N VAL A 182 -5.10 -8.13 -4.15
CA VAL A 182 -4.73 -7.25 -5.25
C VAL A 182 -4.48 -5.87 -4.67
N ALA A 183 -3.34 -5.28 -4.98
CA ALA A 183 -3.05 -3.90 -4.63
C ALA A 183 -2.58 -3.14 -5.86
N GLN A 184 -3.05 -1.91 -6.02
CA GLN A 184 -2.72 -1.06 -7.14
C GLN A 184 -2.38 0.34 -6.64
N PRO A 185 -1.21 0.91 -7.02
CA PRO A 185 -0.90 2.32 -6.75
C PRO A 185 -1.92 3.22 -7.45
N THR A 186 -2.51 4.16 -6.72
CA THR A 186 -3.59 5.01 -7.25
C THR A 186 -3.09 5.98 -8.35
N ALA A 187 -1.84 6.42 -8.26
CA ALA A 187 -1.19 7.32 -9.21
C ALA A 187 0.22 6.82 -9.55
N GLY A 188 0.39 5.51 -9.71
CA GLY A 188 1.66 4.90 -10.10
C GLY A 188 1.98 5.19 -11.58
N ARG A 189 3.25 5.43 -11.89
CA ARG A 189 3.74 5.46 -13.28
C ARG A 189 3.81 4.03 -13.81
N ARG A 190 3.63 3.87 -15.13
CA ARG A 190 3.65 2.55 -15.79
C ARG A 190 4.96 1.78 -15.65
N ASP A 191 6.05 2.48 -15.36
CA ASP A 191 7.42 1.98 -15.24
C ASP A 191 7.97 2.10 -13.81
N MET A 192 7.12 2.36 -12.82
CA MET A 192 7.52 2.70 -11.46
C MET A 192 8.39 1.62 -10.81
N CYS A 193 8.07 0.36 -11.00
CA CYS A 193 8.81 -0.79 -10.47
C CYS A 193 9.82 -1.40 -11.45
N LEU A 194 10.02 -0.80 -12.63
CA LEU A 194 11.01 -1.26 -13.59
C LEU A 194 12.44 -1.36 -13.00
N PRO A 195 12.89 -0.47 -12.08
CA PRO A 195 14.18 -0.62 -11.39
C PRO A 195 14.32 -1.92 -10.60
N ILE A 196 13.20 -2.52 -10.16
CA ILE A 196 13.17 -3.83 -9.48
C ILE A 196 12.95 -4.93 -10.52
N THR A 197 11.83 -4.87 -11.27
CA THR A 197 11.37 -5.95 -12.14
C THR A 197 12.26 -6.14 -13.38
N GLY A 198 12.85 -5.06 -13.89
CA GLY A 198 13.76 -5.06 -15.05
C GLY A 198 15.21 -5.42 -14.72
N ALA A 199 15.61 -5.40 -13.44
CA ALA A 199 16.97 -5.66 -13.03
C ALA A 199 17.41 -7.12 -13.36
N GLN A 200 18.70 -7.33 -13.57
CA GLN A 200 19.22 -8.70 -13.75
C GLN A 200 19.07 -9.54 -12.47
N ASP A 201 19.23 -8.91 -11.32
CA ASP A 201 19.13 -9.48 -9.98
C ASP A 201 17.72 -9.37 -9.37
N TRP A 202 16.68 -9.13 -10.17
CA TRP A 202 15.30 -8.92 -9.72
C TRP A 202 14.81 -10.00 -8.76
N ASN A 203 15.16 -11.26 -8.99
CA ASN A 203 14.76 -12.38 -8.15
C ASN A 203 15.32 -12.22 -6.73
N MET A 204 16.61 -11.89 -6.60
CA MET A 204 17.25 -11.63 -5.32
C MET A 204 16.62 -10.42 -4.62
N ARG A 205 16.33 -9.34 -5.35
CA ARG A 205 15.67 -8.14 -4.80
C ARG A 205 14.28 -8.45 -4.26
N LEU A 206 13.45 -9.13 -5.03
CA LEU A 206 12.09 -9.47 -4.59
C LEU A 206 12.10 -10.46 -3.43
N ASN A 207 12.99 -11.48 -3.45
CA ASN A 207 13.18 -12.38 -2.32
C ASN A 207 13.66 -11.66 -1.06
N THR A 208 14.49 -10.63 -1.19
CA THR A 208 14.94 -9.81 -0.06
C THR A 208 13.78 -9.03 0.55
N LEU A 209 12.89 -8.44 -0.28
CA LEU A 209 11.70 -7.75 0.21
C LEU A 209 10.76 -8.72 0.93
N ILE A 210 10.47 -9.89 0.36
CA ILE A 210 9.62 -10.92 1.00
C ILE A 210 10.20 -11.37 2.34
N ARG A 211 11.52 -11.59 2.43
CA ARG A 211 12.16 -11.97 3.69
C ARG A 211 12.01 -10.89 4.76
N ARG A 212 12.19 -9.61 4.39
CA ARG A 212 11.99 -8.46 5.31
C ARG A 212 10.56 -8.38 5.83
N VAL A 213 9.56 -8.74 5.01
CA VAL A 213 8.17 -8.84 5.47
C VAL A 213 8.03 -9.86 6.61
N GLY A 214 8.68 -11.02 6.49
CA GLY A 214 8.64 -12.09 7.49
C GLY A 214 9.38 -11.78 8.81
N GLU A 215 10.18 -10.71 8.87
CA GLU A 215 10.94 -10.29 10.07
C GLU A 215 10.07 -9.53 11.10
N ASN A 216 8.80 -9.28 10.83
CA ASN A 216 7.90 -8.59 11.76
C ASN A 216 7.51 -9.48 12.94
N GLU A 217 8.35 -9.49 13.99
CA GLU A 217 8.15 -10.30 15.20
C GLU A 217 6.90 -9.92 15.98
N SER A 218 6.48 -8.65 15.98
CA SER A 218 5.30 -8.19 16.72
C SER A 218 4.01 -8.81 16.17
N LEU A 219 3.89 -8.91 14.85
CA LEU A 219 2.75 -9.57 14.20
C LEU A 219 2.73 -11.06 14.51
N ARG A 220 3.89 -11.75 14.43
CA ARG A 220 4.01 -13.16 14.77
C ARG A 220 3.64 -13.43 16.22
N ALA A 221 4.11 -12.60 17.15
CA ALA A 221 3.79 -12.72 18.57
C ALA A 221 2.29 -12.50 18.85
N ALA A 222 1.65 -11.53 18.18
CA ALA A 222 0.23 -11.23 18.34
C ALA A 222 -0.67 -12.37 17.84
N LEU A 223 -0.21 -13.19 16.89
CA LEU A 223 -0.97 -14.27 16.24
C LEU A 223 -0.45 -15.67 16.58
N ALA A 224 0.54 -15.78 17.46
CA ALA A 224 1.11 -17.06 17.86
C ALA A 224 0.03 -18.01 18.39
N ASN A 225 0.07 -19.28 17.94
CA ASN A 225 -0.83 -20.38 18.33
C ASN A 225 -2.30 -20.26 17.90
N GLN A 226 -2.64 -19.38 16.96
CA GLN A 226 -4.02 -19.20 16.50
C GLN A 226 -4.39 -19.96 15.22
N GLY A 227 -3.53 -20.82 14.71
CA GLY A 227 -3.84 -21.64 13.54
C GLY A 227 -2.68 -21.79 12.55
N PHE A 228 -2.98 -21.90 11.26
CA PHE A 228 -1.98 -22.01 10.19
C PHE A 228 -1.30 -20.67 9.92
N ASP A 229 0.02 -20.65 10.01
CA ASP A 229 0.88 -19.50 9.72
C ASP A 229 1.50 -19.68 8.32
N PRO A 230 1.03 -18.94 7.31
CA PRO A 230 1.58 -19.02 5.96
C PRO A 230 2.95 -18.33 5.89
N ASP A 231 3.92 -19.01 5.31
CA ASP A 231 5.26 -18.47 5.09
C ASP A 231 5.45 -18.04 3.63
N LEU A 232 5.55 -16.73 3.39
CA LEU A 232 5.81 -16.17 2.07
C LEU A 232 7.16 -16.61 1.47
N SER A 233 8.11 -17.10 2.27
CA SER A 233 9.39 -17.60 1.77
C SER A 233 9.24 -18.90 0.96
N GLN A 234 8.08 -19.56 1.04
CA GLN A 234 7.76 -20.70 0.16
C GLN A 234 7.60 -20.27 -1.31
N ALA A 235 7.33 -19.00 -1.58
CA ALA A 235 7.36 -18.42 -2.93
C ALA A 235 8.81 -18.07 -3.32
N HIS A 236 9.61 -19.06 -3.73
CA HIS A 236 11.04 -18.91 -4.03
C HIS A 236 11.40 -19.15 -5.51
N GLN A 237 10.49 -19.72 -6.29
CA GLN A 237 10.69 -19.94 -7.72
C GLN A 237 10.37 -18.67 -8.52
N GLY A 238 11.40 -18.15 -9.19
CA GLY A 238 11.28 -16.90 -9.94
C GLY A 238 10.76 -17.08 -11.36
N HIS A 239 9.78 -16.27 -11.76
CA HIS A 239 9.19 -16.26 -13.10
C HIS A 239 9.09 -14.84 -13.64
N ARG A 240 9.48 -14.64 -14.91
CA ARG A 240 9.16 -13.41 -15.62
C ARG A 240 7.73 -13.47 -16.16
N ARG A 241 6.99 -12.38 -16.01
CA ARG A 241 5.64 -12.19 -16.52
C ARG A 241 5.63 -11.08 -17.58
N ALA A 242 4.55 -10.97 -18.34
CA ALA A 242 4.45 -10.02 -19.46
C ALA A 242 4.67 -8.54 -19.08
N ARG A 243 4.43 -8.17 -17.84
CA ARG A 243 4.62 -6.79 -17.33
C ARG A 243 5.12 -6.77 -15.89
N GLY A 244 6.01 -7.72 -15.55
CA GLY A 244 6.51 -7.82 -14.20
C GLY A 244 7.20 -9.13 -13.92
N VAL A 245 7.22 -9.50 -12.66
CA VAL A 245 7.88 -10.70 -12.14
C VAL A 245 7.01 -11.38 -11.11
N ALA A 246 7.21 -12.68 -10.90
CA ALA A 246 6.55 -13.44 -9.87
C ALA A 246 7.52 -14.34 -9.13
N LEU A 247 7.25 -14.55 -7.85
CA LEU A 247 7.81 -15.66 -7.07
C LEU A 247 6.66 -16.60 -6.71
N SER A 248 6.85 -17.89 -6.87
CA SER A 248 5.84 -18.90 -6.55
C SER A 248 6.43 -20.12 -5.88
N SER A 249 5.57 -20.94 -5.29
CA SER A 249 5.93 -22.30 -4.87
C SER A 249 6.31 -23.18 -6.07
N SER A 250 7.10 -24.22 -5.84
CA SER A 250 7.65 -25.10 -6.90
C SER A 250 6.59 -25.81 -7.74
N SER A 251 5.41 -26.05 -7.16
CA SER A 251 4.28 -26.68 -7.84
C SER A 251 3.55 -25.79 -8.86
N LEU A 252 3.80 -24.46 -8.87
CA LEU A 252 3.23 -23.51 -9.83
C LEU A 252 4.28 -23.14 -10.89
N LYS A 253 4.01 -23.46 -12.15
CA LYS A 253 4.94 -23.22 -13.26
C LYS A 253 4.88 -21.76 -13.77
N SER A 254 5.79 -21.45 -14.71
CA SER A 254 5.90 -20.09 -15.27
C SER A 254 4.63 -19.59 -15.96
N ASP A 255 3.80 -20.46 -16.49
CA ASP A 255 2.48 -20.18 -17.11
C ASP A 255 1.33 -20.23 -16.10
N ARG A 256 1.61 -20.34 -14.81
CA ARG A 256 0.66 -20.57 -13.71
C ARG A 256 -0.05 -21.94 -13.75
N THR A 257 0.45 -22.87 -14.55
CA THR A 257 -0.07 -24.24 -14.50
C THR A 257 0.36 -24.92 -13.21
N TYR A 258 -0.59 -25.46 -12.47
CA TYR A 258 -0.32 -26.29 -11.30
C TYR A 258 0.13 -27.68 -11.71
N VAL A 259 1.22 -28.16 -11.11
CA VAL A 259 1.73 -29.51 -11.26
C VAL A 259 2.01 -30.08 -9.89
N ALA A 260 1.23 -31.11 -9.50
CA ALA A 260 1.46 -31.81 -8.24
C ALA A 260 2.88 -32.43 -8.23
N ASP A 261 3.68 -32.11 -7.21
CA ASP A 261 5.04 -32.65 -7.06
C ASP A 261 5.09 -33.96 -6.26
N GLY A 262 3.94 -34.55 -5.98
CA GLY A 262 3.78 -35.84 -5.32
C GLY A 262 4.02 -35.83 -3.80
N SER A 263 4.38 -34.72 -3.22
CA SER A 263 4.82 -34.68 -1.82
C SER A 263 4.04 -33.75 -0.90
N TRP A 264 2.86 -33.33 -1.05
CA TRP A 264 2.14 -32.34 -0.22
C TRP A 264 1.62 -31.11 -1.00
N GLY A 265 1.63 -31.18 -2.34
CA GLY A 265 1.70 -30.03 -3.23
C GLY A 265 0.47 -29.13 -3.28
N GLU A 266 -0.73 -29.67 -3.14
CA GLU A 266 -1.96 -28.90 -3.38
C GLU A 266 -2.11 -27.77 -2.38
N GLU A 267 -1.72 -27.99 -1.16
CA GLU A 267 -2.14 -27.19 -0.03
C GLU A 267 -1.28 -25.96 0.24
N ASN A 268 -0.07 -25.87 -0.32
CA ASN A 268 0.91 -24.84 0.05
C ASN A 268 1.32 -23.93 -1.11
N VAL A 269 0.49 -23.80 -2.14
CA VAL A 269 0.79 -22.89 -3.24
C VAL A 269 0.61 -21.44 -2.80
N ILE A 270 1.71 -20.70 -2.89
CA ILE A 270 1.73 -19.25 -2.69
C ILE A 270 2.37 -18.63 -3.93
N GLU A 271 1.83 -17.53 -4.42
CA GLU A 271 2.42 -16.71 -5.47
C GLU A 271 2.35 -15.24 -5.08
N VAL A 272 3.47 -14.54 -5.30
CA VAL A 272 3.57 -13.09 -5.18
C VAL A 272 4.02 -12.53 -6.51
N GLN A 273 3.24 -11.63 -7.10
CA GLN A 273 3.56 -10.97 -8.36
C GLN A 273 3.74 -9.48 -8.14
N LEU A 274 4.80 -8.91 -8.72
CA LEU A 274 5.05 -7.46 -8.76
C LEU A 274 5.08 -7.01 -10.22
N PHE A 275 4.20 -6.07 -10.56
CA PHE A 275 4.10 -5.50 -11.89
C PHE A 275 4.97 -4.24 -12.05
N GLU A 276 5.29 -3.89 -13.29
CA GLU A 276 6.10 -2.71 -13.62
C GLU A 276 5.46 -1.40 -13.17
N ASP A 277 4.14 -1.33 -13.16
CA ASP A 277 3.35 -0.18 -12.68
C ASP A 277 3.17 -0.12 -11.16
N GLY A 278 3.80 -1.08 -10.44
CA GLY A 278 3.69 -1.23 -9.00
C GLY A 278 2.52 -2.08 -8.53
N GLY A 279 1.66 -2.54 -9.43
CA GLY A 279 0.60 -3.48 -9.09
C GLY A 279 1.15 -4.72 -8.38
N LEU A 280 0.48 -5.18 -7.34
CA LEU A 280 0.88 -6.34 -6.55
C LEU A 280 -0.27 -7.33 -6.50
N ARG A 281 0.05 -8.62 -6.67
CA ARG A 281 -0.89 -9.73 -6.54
C ARG A 281 -0.30 -10.74 -5.59
N LEU A 282 -1.13 -11.25 -4.69
CA LEU A 282 -0.80 -12.35 -3.81
C LEU A 282 -1.91 -13.39 -3.89
N PHE A 283 -1.50 -14.63 -4.10
CA PHE A 283 -2.37 -15.80 -4.14
C PHE A 283 -1.92 -16.82 -3.11
N MET A 284 -2.86 -17.44 -2.40
CA MET A 284 -2.63 -18.57 -1.52
C MET A 284 -3.74 -19.61 -1.67
N ALA A 285 -3.37 -20.85 -1.97
CA ALA A 285 -4.31 -21.95 -2.16
C ALA A 285 -4.81 -22.56 -0.85
N ARG A 286 -4.15 -22.34 0.29
CA ARG A 286 -4.49 -22.96 1.57
C ARG A 286 -5.12 -21.99 2.56
N LEU A 287 -6.30 -21.47 2.27
CA LEU A 287 -7.09 -20.71 3.24
C LEU A 287 -7.97 -21.62 4.12
N SER A 288 -8.11 -22.91 3.78
CA SER A 288 -8.79 -23.89 4.61
C SER A 288 -8.06 -25.23 4.60
N GLY A 289 -8.37 -26.09 5.56
CA GLY A 289 -7.82 -27.43 5.63
C GLY A 289 -8.74 -28.38 6.39
N GLY A 290 -8.54 -29.68 6.17
CA GLY A 290 -9.26 -30.75 6.87
C GLY A 290 -8.85 -30.83 8.35
N VAL A 291 -9.80 -31.16 9.22
CA VAL A 291 -9.58 -31.41 10.64
C VAL A 291 -9.51 -32.90 10.88
N GLY A 292 -8.33 -33.45 11.14
CA GLY A 292 -8.11 -34.85 11.45
C GLY A 292 -6.67 -35.15 11.80
N HIS A 293 -6.42 -36.18 12.60
CA HIS A 293 -5.05 -36.64 12.96
C HIS A 293 -4.31 -37.31 11.79
N HIS A 294 -5.03 -37.62 10.72
CA HIS A 294 -4.46 -38.19 9.51
C HIS A 294 -4.59 -37.19 8.35
N ARG A 295 -3.44 -36.67 7.92
CA ARG A 295 -3.29 -35.73 6.80
C ARG A 295 -3.79 -36.24 5.42
N SER A 296 -4.24 -37.52 5.35
CA SER A 296 -4.71 -38.18 4.12
C SER A 296 -6.23 -38.16 3.96
N GLU A 297 -7.01 -37.60 4.89
CA GLU A 297 -8.46 -37.54 4.74
C GLU A 297 -8.84 -36.24 4.01
N ILE A 298 -8.85 -36.31 2.68
CA ILE A 298 -9.39 -35.30 1.75
C ILE A 298 -10.91 -35.08 2.02
N ASP A 299 -11.58 -36.01 2.68
CA ASP A 299 -13.02 -35.98 2.98
C ASP A 299 -13.39 -35.34 4.33
N GLY A 300 -12.42 -34.84 5.11
CA GLY A 300 -12.68 -34.13 6.37
C GLY A 300 -13.36 -32.78 6.15
N GLU A 301 -14.20 -32.35 7.11
CA GLU A 301 -14.80 -31.02 7.07
C GLU A 301 -13.72 -29.93 7.00
N GLN A 302 -13.70 -29.17 5.90
CA GLN A 302 -12.75 -28.09 5.67
C GLN A 302 -13.07 -26.91 6.58
N GLN A 303 -12.09 -26.45 7.37
CA GLN A 303 -12.18 -25.29 8.26
C GLN A 303 -11.29 -24.15 7.77
N LEU A 304 -11.77 -22.91 7.91
CA LEU A 304 -11.06 -21.70 7.47
C LEU A 304 -9.96 -21.32 8.46
N PHE A 305 -8.80 -21.04 7.93
CA PHE A 305 -7.66 -20.46 8.64
C PHE A 305 -7.74 -18.93 8.60
N ASP A 306 -8.61 -18.34 9.40
CA ASP A 306 -8.79 -16.89 9.50
C ASP A 306 -7.49 -16.17 9.91
N THR A 307 -6.64 -16.81 10.73
CA THR A 307 -5.28 -16.37 11.05
C THR A 307 -4.45 -16.17 9.79
N ALA A 308 -4.51 -17.12 8.85
CA ALA A 308 -3.75 -17.03 7.60
C ALA A 308 -4.21 -15.83 6.74
N ALA A 309 -5.50 -15.55 6.70
CA ALA A 309 -6.03 -14.36 6.01
C ALA A 309 -5.47 -13.06 6.61
N VAL A 310 -5.46 -12.95 7.95
CA VAL A 310 -4.93 -11.77 8.66
C VAL A 310 -3.42 -11.61 8.41
N ILE A 311 -2.63 -12.68 8.57
CA ILE A 311 -1.18 -12.66 8.38
C ILE A 311 -0.83 -12.25 6.95
N LEU A 312 -1.41 -12.88 5.94
CA LEU A 312 -1.10 -12.58 4.54
C LEU A 312 -1.54 -11.18 4.14
N THR A 313 -2.66 -10.70 4.65
CA THR A 313 -3.08 -9.32 4.40
C THR A 313 -2.06 -8.34 5.00
N ARG A 314 -1.61 -8.57 6.25
CA ARG A 314 -0.57 -7.75 6.90
C ARG A 314 0.76 -7.83 6.14
N HIS A 315 1.16 -9.01 5.67
CA HIS A 315 2.36 -9.19 4.86
C HIS A 315 2.27 -8.44 3.53
N ALA A 316 1.12 -8.44 2.87
CA ALA A 316 0.92 -7.70 1.64
C ALA A 316 1.01 -6.17 1.87
N LEU A 317 0.40 -5.65 2.96
CA LEU A 317 0.50 -4.23 3.32
C LEU A 317 1.95 -3.83 3.61
N GLU A 318 2.70 -4.67 4.32
CA GLU A 318 4.13 -4.42 4.57
C GLU A 318 4.95 -4.48 3.28
N LEU A 319 4.66 -5.43 2.37
CA LEU A 319 5.33 -5.50 1.07
C LEU A 319 5.06 -4.25 0.22
N MET A 320 3.82 -3.73 0.23
CA MET A 320 3.48 -2.45 -0.42
C MET A 320 4.31 -1.30 0.14
N ARG A 321 4.47 -1.23 1.47
CA ARG A 321 5.30 -0.21 2.14
C ARG A 321 6.77 -0.32 1.73
N LEU A 322 7.32 -1.53 1.72
CA LEU A 322 8.71 -1.78 1.33
C LEU A 322 8.96 -1.46 -0.14
N VAL A 323 8.08 -1.89 -1.05
CA VAL A 323 8.15 -1.56 -2.48
C VAL A 323 8.07 -0.05 -2.67
N SER A 324 7.16 0.64 -1.97
CA SER A 324 7.05 2.12 -2.01
C SER A 324 8.37 2.79 -1.65
N GLY A 325 9.04 2.33 -0.60
CA GLY A 325 10.35 2.84 -0.19
C GLY A 325 11.44 2.62 -1.24
N GLU A 326 11.49 1.44 -1.87
CA GLU A 326 12.50 1.11 -2.87
C GLU A 326 12.37 1.95 -4.16
N VAL A 327 11.14 2.30 -4.55
CA VAL A 327 10.88 3.04 -5.80
C VAL A 327 10.58 4.52 -5.57
N GLY A 328 10.62 4.99 -4.31
CA GLY A 328 10.31 6.37 -3.95
C GLY A 328 8.84 6.74 -4.22
N TYR A 329 7.92 5.80 -4.06
CA TYR A 329 6.49 6.05 -4.22
C TYR A 329 5.88 6.48 -2.89
N HIS A 330 5.37 7.70 -2.83
CA HIS A 330 4.73 8.29 -1.65
C HIS A 330 3.20 8.39 -1.77
N GLY A 331 2.65 7.83 -2.84
CA GLY A 331 1.21 7.88 -3.12
C GLY A 331 0.40 6.86 -2.33
N ASN A 332 -0.89 6.84 -2.63
CA ASN A 332 -1.85 5.94 -1.99
C ASN A 332 -2.05 4.67 -2.80
N TRP A 333 -2.55 3.67 -2.12
CA TRP A 333 -2.86 2.37 -2.69
C TRP A 333 -4.35 2.10 -2.64
N SER A 334 -4.87 1.43 -3.65
CA SER A 334 -6.16 0.74 -3.60
C SER A 334 -5.90 -0.74 -3.44
N VAL A 335 -6.53 -1.35 -2.45
CA VAL A 335 -6.30 -2.73 -2.05
C VAL A 335 -7.62 -3.47 -2.03
N ALA A 336 -7.64 -4.67 -2.60
CA ALA A 336 -8.78 -5.57 -2.52
C ALA A 336 -8.35 -6.96 -2.06
N VAL A 337 -9.19 -7.58 -1.24
CA VAL A 337 -9.02 -8.94 -0.74
C VAL A 337 -10.22 -9.78 -1.14
N GLY A 338 -9.96 -11.00 -1.60
CA GLY A 338 -11.01 -11.95 -1.94
C GLY A 338 -10.69 -13.35 -1.45
N ALA A 339 -11.73 -14.10 -1.18
CA ALA A 339 -11.62 -15.52 -0.87
C ALA A 339 -12.70 -16.31 -1.57
N SER A 340 -12.37 -17.54 -2.00
CA SER A 340 -13.27 -18.43 -2.73
C SER A 340 -13.58 -19.70 -1.94
N ARG A 341 -14.65 -20.40 -2.35
CA ARG A 341 -15.08 -21.70 -1.78
C ARG A 341 -15.35 -21.64 -0.28
N LEU A 342 -16.05 -20.59 0.19
CA LEU A 342 -16.30 -20.34 1.61
C LEU A 342 -17.60 -20.95 2.13
N ARG A 343 -18.57 -21.23 1.26
CA ARG A 343 -19.92 -21.66 1.64
C ARG A 343 -19.91 -22.86 2.59
N GLY A 344 -20.61 -22.71 3.72
CA GLY A 344 -20.77 -23.75 4.73
C GLY A 344 -19.54 -23.99 5.60
N ARG A 345 -18.42 -23.30 5.33
CA ARG A 345 -17.21 -23.44 6.12
C ARG A 345 -17.31 -22.64 7.42
N ARG A 346 -16.67 -23.15 8.44
CA ARG A 346 -16.51 -22.50 9.76
C ARG A 346 -15.04 -22.22 10.01
N ARG A 347 -14.75 -21.33 10.94
CA ARG A 347 -13.36 -21.05 11.35
C ARG A 347 -12.69 -22.29 11.95
N TYR A 348 -11.38 -22.38 11.81
CA TYR A 348 -10.55 -23.32 12.52
C TYR A 348 -10.51 -22.95 14.01
N SER A 349 -10.87 -23.91 14.88
CA SER A 349 -10.93 -23.70 16.34
C SER A 349 -9.79 -24.39 17.10
N GLY A 350 -8.80 -24.93 16.40
CA GLY A 350 -7.72 -25.70 17.01
C GLY A 350 -8.24 -26.95 17.72
N GLN A 351 -7.70 -27.21 18.90
CA GLN A 351 -8.13 -28.30 19.78
C GLN A 351 -9.30 -27.93 20.70
N SER A 352 -10.01 -26.83 20.41
CA SER A 352 -11.14 -26.42 21.24
C SER A 352 -12.24 -27.48 21.21
N HIS A 353 -12.70 -27.90 22.37
CA HIS A 353 -13.83 -28.83 22.54
C HIS A 353 -15.17 -28.20 22.10
N TRP A 354 -15.19 -26.91 21.84
CA TRP A 354 -16.38 -26.16 21.45
C TRP A 354 -16.12 -25.46 20.11
N PRO A 355 -16.31 -26.16 18.98
CA PRO A 355 -16.15 -25.54 17.66
C PRO A 355 -17.21 -24.46 17.45
N SER A 356 -16.84 -23.37 16.79
CA SER A 356 -17.80 -22.35 16.38
C SER A 356 -18.86 -22.96 15.47
N ASN A 357 -20.12 -22.66 15.72
CA ASN A 357 -21.24 -23.08 14.87
C ASN A 357 -21.50 -22.09 13.71
N HIS A 358 -20.79 -20.96 13.69
CA HIS A 358 -20.96 -19.98 12.63
C HIS A 358 -20.34 -20.48 11.32
N ARG A 359 -21.22 -20.61 10.31
CA ARG A 359 -20.81 -21.03 8.95
C ARG A 359 -20.94 -19.86 8.00
N TYR A 360 -19.97 -19.69 7.14
CA TYR A 360 -20.02 -18.65 6.13
C TYR A 360 -21.14 -18.97 5.11
N SER A 361 -21.94 -17.95 4.76
CA SER A 361 -23.18 -18.18 3.99
C SER A 361 -22.99 -18.08 2.48
N ALA A 362 -22.01 -17.31 2.01
CA ALA A 362 -21.73 -17.11 0.59
C ALA A 362 -20.59 -18.00 0.09
N ASP A 363 -20.43 -18.11 -1.22
CA ASP A 363 -19.34 -18.89 -1.82
C ASP A 363 -18.03 -18.10 -1.87
N SER A 364 -18.11 -16.79 -2.02
CA SER A 364 -16.95 -15.89 -2.04
C SER A 364 -17.10 -14.76 -1.03
N TYR A 365 -15.97 -14.16 -0.71
CA TYR A 365 -15.81 -12.90 -0.01
C TYR A 365 -15.01 -11.94 -0.88
N GLU A 366 -15.41 -10.69 -0.95
CA GLU A 366 -14.71 -9.64 -1.66
C GLU A 366 -14.84 -8.34 -0.88
N GLU A 367 -13.72 -7.64 -0.64
CA GLU A 367 -13.71 -6.34 0.04
C GLU A 367 -12.59 -5.46 -0.54
N THR A 368 -12.77 -4.14 -0.53
CA THR A 368 -11.79 -3.19 -1.05
C THR A 368 -11.67 -1.96 -0.16
N THR A 369 -10.48 -1.37 -0.12
CA THR A 369 -10.22 -0.12 0.61
C THR A 369 -9.07 0.66 0.01
N GLY A 370 -9.04 1.98 0.25
CA GLY A 370 -7.85 2.79 0.06
C GLY A 370 -6.92 2.71 1.27
N ALA A 371 -5.62 2.83 1.04
CA ALA A 371 -4.59 2.93 2.07
C ALA A 371 -3.56 3.99 1.72
N THR A 372 -3.25 4.88 2.64
CA THR A 372 -2.14 5.83 2.51
C THR A 372 -0.83 5.19 2.93
N LEU A 373 0.31 5.72 2.47
CA LEU A 373 1.62 5.23 2.92
C LEU A 373 1.81 5.42 4.44
N ALA A 374 1.22 6.46 5.02
CA ALA A 374 1.23 6.67 6.47
C ALA A 374 0.44 5.57 7.21
N GLU A 375 -0.76 5.19 6.73
CA GLU A 375 -1.51 4.08 7.31
C GLU A 375 -0.78 2.75 7.16
N LEU A 376 -0.11 2.50 6.03
CA LEU A 376 0.70 1.28 5.85
C LEU A 376 1.84 1.19 6.86
N ARG A 377 2.39 2.33 7.30
CA ARG A 377 3.48 2.41 8.27
C ARG A 377 2.98 2.37 9.71
N ASP A 378 1.97 3.18 10.03
CA ASP A 378 1.62 3.51 11.42
C ASP A 378 0.33 2.81 11.89
N ALA A 379 -0.55 2.41 10.96
CA ALA A 379 -1.85 1.81 11.26
C ALA A 379 -2.25 0.66 10.30
N PRO A 380 -1.35 -0.29 9.99
CA PRO A 380 -1.67 -1.37 9.05
C PRO A 380 -2.75 -2.32 9.59
N GLY A 381 -2.97 -2.39 10.91
CA GLY A 381 -4.07 -3.14 11.53
C GLY A 381 -5.43 -2.54 11.16
N THR A 382 -5.55 -1.22 11.19
CA THR A 382 -6.76 -0.51 10.77
C THR A 382 -7.10 -0.79 9.30
N VAL A 383 -6.09 -0.82 8.42
CA VAL A 383 -6.30 -1.20 7.00
C VAL A 383 -6.76 -2.65 6.89
N THR A 384 -6.11 -3.57 7.64
CA THR A 384 -6.50 -4.98 7.69
C THR A 384 -7.94 -5.15 8.19
N TYR A 385 -8.35 -4.39 9.20
CA TYR A 385 -9.72 -4.40 9.71
C TYR A 385 -10.75 -3.96 8.67
N ARG A 386 -10.45 -2.91 7.89
CA ARG A 386 -11.34 -2.50 6.79
C ARG A 386 -11.51 -3.62 5.76
N LEU A 387 -10.45 -4.37 5.46
CA LEU A 387 -10.46 -5.44 4.47
C LEU A 387 -11.06 -6.76 4.98
N LEU A 388 -10.83 -7.14 6.23
CA LEU A 388 -11.21 -8.46 6.75
C LEU A 388 -12.25 -8.43 7.87
N GLY A 389 -12.53 -7.27 8.46
CA GLY A 389 -13.47 -7.14 9.57
C GLY A 389 -14.84 -7.77 9.30
N PRO A 390 -15.48 -7.55 8.13
CA PRO A 390 -16.76 -8.19 7.81
C PRO A 390 -16.67 -9.74 7.77
N LEU A 391 -15.58 -10.30 7.20
CA LEU A 391 -15.34 -11.74 7.18
C LEU A 391 -15.17 -12.29 8.61
N LEU A 392 -14.32 -11.67 9.41
CA LEU A 392 -14.03 -12.09 10.79
C LEU A 392 -15.26 -12.01 11.69
N ARG A 393 -16.09 -10.97 11.53
CA ARG A 393 -17.38 -10.88 12.25
C ARG A 393 -18.33 -12.00 11.88
N SER A 394 -18.43 -12.35 10.59
CA SER A 394 -19.30 -13.44 10.13
C SER A 394 -18.87 -14.81 10.64
N LEU A 395 -17.59 -14.97 11.00
CA LEU A 395 -17.02 -16.18 11.57
C LEU A 395 -16.94 -16.15 13.12
N ASP A 396 -17.41 -15.07 13.76
CA ASP A 396 -17.29 -14.82 15.21
C ASP A 396 -15.84 -14.91 15.71
N SER A 397 -14.90 -14.38 14.93
CA SER A 397 -13.47 -14.44 15.23
C SER A 397 -12.78 -13.09 15.42
N GLU A 398 -13.45 -11.97 15.14
CA GLU A 398 -12.89 -10.61 15.18
C GLU A 398 -12.14 -10.32 16.49
N LYS A 399 -12.72 -10.69 17.63
CA LYS A 399 -12.14 -10.45 18.96
C LYS A 399 -10.80 -11.17 19.19
N LEU A 400 -10.57 -12.27 18.50
CA LEU A 400 -9.31 -13.02 18.62
C LEU A 400 -8.13 -12.25 18.03
N PHE A 401 -8.40 -11.37 17.06
CA PHE A 401 -7.42 -10.60 16.33
C PHE A 401 -7.34 -9.14 16.77
N ALA A 402 -8.00 -8.77 17.88
CA ALA A 402 -8.08 -7.38 18.34
C ALA A 402 -6.70 -6.70 18.43
N LYS A 403 -5.67 -7.37 18.94
CA LYS A 403 -4.30 -6.83 19.01
C LYS A 403 -3.68 -6.58 17.62
N ALA A 404 -3.94 -7.48 16.67
CA ALA A 404 -3.40 -7.37 15.31
C ALA A 404 -4.17 -6.34 14.45
N LEU A 405 -5.39 -5.98 14.85
CA LEU A 405 -6.29 -5.10 14.11
C LEU A 405 -6.31 -3.66 14.67
N ASN A 406 -5.95 -3.45 15.94
CA ASN A 406 -6.03 -2.13 16.58
C ASN A 406 -4.70 -1.38 16.59
N ASP A 407 -3.60 -1.96 16.06
CA ASP A 407 -2.26 -1.36 16.07
C ASP A 407 -1.77 -0.91 17.47
N GLU A 408 -2.36 -1.45 18.54
CA GLU A 408 -1.92 -1.27 19.90
C GLU A 408 -0.69 -2.16 20.14
N GLY A 409 0.48 -1.53 20.17
CA GLY A 409 1.78 -2.16 20.37
C GLY A 409 2.05 -2.54 21.82
#